data_b75898cb3ce9745dfa3d5d9316733674
#
_entry.id   b75898cb3ce9745dfa3d5d9316733674
#
_cell.length_a   1.000
_cell.length_b   1.000
_cell.length_c   1.000
_cell.angle_alpha   90.00
_cell.angle_beta   90.00
_cell.angle_gamma   90.00
#
_symmetry.space_group_name_H-M   'P 1'
#
loop_
_entity.id
_entity.type
_entity.pdbx_description
1 polymer ?
#
loop_
_entity_poly.entity_id
_entity_poly.type
_entity_poly.pdbx_seq_one_letter_code
_entity_poly.pdbx_strand_id
1 'polypeptide(L)'
;MTGPALDHAEITWLENGRLYLNGARNRIYDEFSLEKIQIQHVERVKHSQQTVFAEAEFGLGLDFLACWQNWMAQRPEPGNVLHFISHQQHPLSRDDLKRAVSLWPQLAEFSEQLVQVWPPTVAGLHRLVFADGQVRLTLHFGPQGDAWHDLNKPDPQPACRPDSVVIIGAGIAGACLARNLAERGVPVQILDSLAPGQAASGNKQGALYAKLGVDYSPQTALALSALLFAGRFYQQFQTHQSSTSHAPFFHATGLLQLAFNDHEQQRQHKFLARNHYPAGVLYPVTAQQATDLVGVTVHRGGLWFPQGGWLAPSQLCQTLVQHPLITVHPHCRVTGLVQNDRLWQISARQSNPATGSDKLFNLESDQLVICAGAQTPELFPQAWLAPGERLRLKPIRGQVSHLPAAAITSPSAVICGSRYLNPQHDGISVTGATFDLRDGNPLPTTASHQENLTELDRLLPGVVNINHPAVADEILQGRVAFRCTTHDYQPVAGAVATQSMKTSAGAWMFTGLGSKGLTYAPLLAEYLADRMCSQPAALPHALAHRLRVERVLQQE
;
A
#
# COMPACT_ATOMS: atom_id res chain seq x y z
N MET A 1 -0.31 -26.66 5.77
CA MET A 1 -0.68 -25.47 6.55
C MET A 1 -2.06 -25.02 6.09
N THR A 2 -3.01 -24.98 7.00
CA THR A 2 -4.30 -24.32 6.74
C THR A 2 -4.02 -22.84 6.44
N GLY A 3 -4.77 -22.23 5.53
CA GLY A 3 -4.57 -20.84 5.12
C GLY A 3 -4.65 -19.83 6.28
N PRO A 4 -4.54 -18.53 6.01
CA PRO A 4 -4.36 -17.51 7.05
C PRO A 4 -5.62 -17.20 7.87
N ALA A 5 -6.78 -17.78 7.56
CA ALA A 5 -8.00 -17.55 8.32
C ALA A 5 -7.86 -18.05 9.77
N LEU A 6 -8.37 -17.25 10.71
CA LEU A 6 -8.42 -17.56 12.13
C LEU A 6 -9.86 -17.71 12.60
N ASP A 7 -10.05 -18.53 13.62
CA ASP A 7 -11.32 -18.61 14.34
C ASP A 7 -11.58 -17.31 15.11
N HIS A 8 -12.84 -16.92 15.19
CA HIS A 8 -13.26 -15.76 15.98
C HIS A 8 -13.24 -16.09 17.49
N ALA A 9 -12.98 -15.07 18.30
CA ALA A 9 -13.25 -15.15 19.73
C ALA A 9 -14.77 -15.17 19.98
N GLU A 10 -15.19 -15.93 20.98
CA GLU A 10 -16.58 -16.02 21.38
C GLU A 10 -16.91 -14.99 22.46
N ILE A 11 -18.02 -14.28 22.28
CA ILE A 11 -18.59 -13.36 23.26
C ILE A 11 -19.85 -13.98 23.87
N THR A 12 -19.91 -14.02 25.21
CA THR A 12 -21.11 -14.41 25.96
C THR A 12 -21.65 -13.20 26.72
N TRP A 13 -22.91 -12.85 26.49
CA TRP A 13 -23.62 -11.84 27.25
C TRP A 13 -24.23 -12.48 28.49
N LEU A 14 -23.88 -11.95 29.67
CA LEU A 14 -24.40 -12.41 30.95
C LEU A 14 -25.71 -11.68 31.29
N GLU A 15 -26.58 -12.31 32.09
CA GLU A 15 -27.90 -11.79 32.46
C GLU A 15 -27.87 -10.41 33.15
N ASN A 16 -26.73 -10.04 33.75
CA ASN A 16 -26.52 -8.76 34.43
C ASN A 16 -25.95 -7.67 33.51
N GLY A 17 -26.02 -7.81 32.20
CA GLY A 17 -25.47 -6.85 31.24
C GLY A 17 -23.95 -6.87 31.08
N ARG A 18 -23.25 -7.78 31.76
CA ARG A 18 -21.83 -7.97 31.60
C ARG A 18 -21.52 -8.79 30.36
N LEU A 19 -20.32 -8.58 29.83
CA LEU A 19 -19.81 -9.30 28.68
C LEU A 19 -18.63 -10.16 29.11
N TYR A 20 -18.68 -11.44 28.76
CA TYR A 20 -17.58 -12.37 28.94
C TYR A 20 -16.93 -12.65 27.60
N LEU A 21 -15.64 -12.38 27.51
CA LEU A 21 -14.83 -12.70 26.34
C LEU A 21 -14.06 -13.99 26.59
N ASN A 22 -14.38 -15.02 25.84
CA ASN A 22 -13.63 -16.28 25.86
C ASN A 22 -12.33 -16.10 25.07
N GLY A 23 -11.19 -16.12 25.74
CA GLY A 23 -9.88 -15.92 25.16
C GLY A 23 -8.76 -16.28 26.13
N ALA A 24 -7.53 -15.91 25.82
CA ALA A 24 -6.36 -16.31 26.62
C ALA A 24 -6.43 -15.90 28.11
N ARG A 25 -7.21 -14.89 28.46
CA ARG A 25 -7.36 -14.40 29.85
C ARG A 25 -8.79 -14.40 30.39
N ASN A 26 -9.77 -14.90 29.64
CA ASN A 26 -11.18 -15.01 30.07
C ASN A 26 -11.67 -13.77 30.84
N ARG A 27 -11.65 -12.61 30.18
CA ARG A 27 -11.99 -11.33 30.81
C ARG A 27 -13.50 -11.11 30.87
N ILE A 28 -13.97 -10.52 32.00
CA ILE A 28 -15.32 -10.01 32.14
C ILE A 28 -15.27 -8.49 32.03
N TYR A 29 -16.13 -7.94 31.20
CA TYR A 29 -16.29 -6.50 30.99
C TYR A 29 -17.66 -6.04 31.47
N ASP A 30 -17.70 -4.86 32.07
CA ASP A 30 -18.90 -4.16 32.55
C ASP A 30 -18.81 -2.67 32.23
N GLU A 31 -19.85 -1.92 32.53
CA GLU A 31 -19.90 -0.48 32.34
C GLU A 31 -18.80 0.29 33.09
N PHE A 32 -18.28 -0.25 34.20
CA PHE A 32 -17.21 0.35 35.00
C PHE A 32 -15.79 -0.03 34.52
N SER A 33 -15.68 -0.90 33.55
CA SER A 33 -14.37 -1.37 33.06
C SER A 33 -13.55 -0.24 32.48
N LEU A 34 -14.20 0.74 31.82
CA LEU A 34 -13.53 1.89 31.25
C LEU A 34 -12.92 2.83 32.31
N GLU A 35 -13.61 3.10 33.42
CA GLU A 35 -13.09 3.97 34.48
C GLU A 35 -11.79 3.43 35.08
N LYS A 36 -11.73 2.12 35.30
CA LYS A 36 -10.53 1.44 35.81
C LYS A 36 -9.34 1.56 34.84
N ILE A 37 -9.61 1.46 33.54
CA ILE A 37 -8.60 1.57 32.48
C ILE A 37 -8.12 3.03 32.34
N GLN A 38 -9.03 4.00 32.34
CA GLN A 38 -8.68 5.42 32.22
C GLN A 38 -7.72 5.87 33.34
N ILE A 39 -7.96 5.43 34.59
CA ILE A 39 -7.08 5.76 35.71
C ILE A 39 -5.66 5.23 35.50
N GLN A 40 -5.49 4.06 34.89
CA GLN A 40 -4.18 3.45 34.63
C GLN A 40 -3.38 4.15 33.52
N HIS A 41 -4.05 4.78 32.57
CA HIS A 41 -3.42 5.31 31.36
C HIS A 41 -3.19 6.83 31.38
N VAL A 42 -3.90 7.60 32.19
CA VAL A 42 -3.75 9.08 32.26
C VAL A 42 -2.30 9.50 32.58
N GLU A 43 -1.62 8.78 33.48
CA GLU A 43 -0.25 9.12 33.88
C GLU A 43 0.82 8.67 32.88
N ARG A 44 0.49 7.78 31.93
CA ARG A 44 1.43 7.19 30.98
C ARG A 44 1.57 7.98 29.67
N VAL A 45 0.57 8.76 29.31
CA VAL A 45 0.60 9.57 28.08
C VAL A 45 1.49 10.78 28.31
N LYS A 46 2.66 10.79 27.72
CA LYS A 46 3.62 11.91 27.79
C LYS A 46 3.63 12.71 26.49
N HIS A 47 3.81 14.02 26.60
CA HIS A 47 4.03 14.92 25.44
C HIS A 47 5.43 14.69 24.84
N SER A 48 5.63 13.59 24.19
CA SER A 48 6.86 13.28 23.45
C SER A 48 6.55 13.18 21.95
N GLN A 49 7.56 13.31 21.11
CA GLN A 49 7.41 13.11 19.66
C GLN A 49 6.79 11.76 19.34
N GLN A 50 7.01 10.79 20.22
CA GLN A 50 6.50 9.43 20.10
C GLN A 50 6.13 8.88 21.47
N THR A 51 4.93 8.32 21.57
CA THR A 51 4.47 7.56 22.75
C THR A 51 4.11 6.15 22.30
N VAL A 52 4.67 5.14 22.96
CA VAL A 52 4.46 3.72 22.60
C VAL A 52 3.84 3.00 23.79
N PHE A 53 2.69 2.35 23.55
CA PHE A 53 2.06 1.40 24.46
C PHE A 53 2.12 0.00 23.87
N ALA A 54 2.43 -0.99 24.68
CA ALA A 54 2.39 -2.39 24.30
C ALA A 54 1.57 -3.17 25.31
N GLU A 55 0.51 -3.83 24.84
CA GLU A 55 -0.38 -4.66 25.64
C GLU A 55 -0.39 -6.10 25.13
N ALA A 56 -0.30 -7.06 26.05
CA ALA A 56 -0.19 -8.48 25.71
C ALA A 56 -1.46 -9.05 25.06
N GLU A 57 -2.62 -8.42 25.27
CA GLU A 57 -3.90 -8.87 24.73
C GLU A 57 -4.83 -7.67 24.46
N PHE A 58 -5.34 -7.58 23.25
CA PHE A 58 -6.19 -6.48 22.82
C PHE A 58 -7.59 -6.53 23.43
N GLY A 59 -8.16 -7.74 23.60
CA GLY A 59 -9.50 -7.93 24.13
C GLY A 59 -10.57 -7.24 23.29
N LEU A 60 -11.34 -6.35 23.91
CA LEU A 60 -12.33 -5.48 23.22
C LEU A 60 -11.74 -4.16 22.73
N GLY A 61 -10.45 -3.92 22.93
CA GLY A 61 -9.78 -2.68 22.53
C GLY A 61 -10.03 -1.49 23.44
N LEU A 62 -10.58 -1.68 24.65
CA LEU A 62 -10.88 -0.57 25.57
C LEU A 62 -9.64 0.19 25.99
N ASP A 63 -8.52 -0.53 26.26
CA ASP A 63 -7.24 0.09 26.60
C ASP A 63 -6.75 1.00 25.48
N PHE A 64 -6.84 0.53 24.23
CA PHE A 64 -6.52 1.34 23.06
C PHE A 64 -7.43 2.56 22.91
N LEU A 65 -8.75 2.38 23.01
CA LEU A 65 -9.72 3.47 22.86
C LEU A 65 -9.56 4.53 23.94
N ALA A 66 -9.32 4.12 25.19
CA ALA A 66 -9.03 5.01 26.30
C ALA A 66 -7.71 5.78 26.11
N CYS A 67 -6.64 5.08 25.67
CA CYS A 67 -5.37 5.72 25.33
C CYS A 67 -5.54 6.75 24.21
N TRP A 68 -6.28 6.41 23.16
CA TRP A 68 -6.55 7.31 22.03
C TRP A 68 -7.34 8.54 22.48
N GLN A 69 -8.44 8.36 23.24
CA GLN A 69 -9.22 9.46 23.79
C GLN A 69 -8.35 10.40 24.63
N ASN A 70 -7.55 9.85 25.56
CA ASN A 70 -6.66 10.63 26.41
C ASN A 70 -5.57 11.36 25.60
N TRP A 71 -5.02 10.74 24.56
CA TRP A 71 -4.06 11.34 23.67
C TRP A 71 -4.64 12.58 22.96
N MET A 72 -5.82 12.44 22.36
CA MET A 72 -6.48 13.54 21.66
C MET A 72 -6.91 14.67 22.63
N ALA A 73 -7.32 14.33 23.86
CA ALA A 73 -7.68 15.31 24.88
C ALA A 73 -6.50 16.23 25.29
N GLN A 74 -5.27 15.73 25.18
CA GLN A 74 -4.06 16.49 25.47
C GLN A 74 -3.61 17.40 24.30
N ARG A 75 -4.31 17.38 23.17
CA ARG A 75 -4.01 18.18 21.96
C ARG A 75 -2.56 18.02 21.52
N PRO A 76 -2.13 16.84 21.08
CA PRO A 76 -0.75 16.58 20.69
C PRO A 76 -0.33 17.51 19.53
N GLU A 77 0.93 17.92 19.56
CA GLU A 77 1.50 18.71 18.47
C GLU A 77 1.46 17.94 17.14
N PRO A 78 1.27 18.63 16.01
CA PRO A 78 1.34 18.00 14.71
C PRO A 78 2.65 17.21 14.54
N GLY A 79 2.55 15.98 14.07
CA GLY A 79 3.69 15.08 13.92
C GLY A 79 4.08 14.28 15.17
N ASN A 80 3.48 14.54 16.32
CA ASN A 80 3.56 13.63 17.46
C ASN A 80 2.69 12.40 17.21
N VAL A 81 3.17 11.23 17.59
CA VAL A 81 2.53 9.95 17.25
C VAL A 81 2.34 9.08 18.47
N LEU A 82 1.11 8.56 18.61
CA LEU A 82 0.78 7.49 19.52
C LEU A 82 0.86 6.14 18.79
N HIS A 83 1.71 5.24 19.25
CA HIS A 83 1.72 3.84 18.83
C HIS A 83 1.11 2.96 19.91
N PHE A 84 0.11 2.18 19.55
CA PHE A 84 -0.44 1.14 20.39
C PHE A 84 -0.22 -0.22 19.73
N ILE A 85 0.46 -1.12 20.42
CA ILE A 85 0.84 -2.43 19.91
C ILE A 85 0.14 -3.48 20.76
N SER A 86 -0.58 -4.40 20.14
CA SER A 86 -1.26 -5.46 20.89
C SER A 86 -1.39 -6.76 20.10
N HIS A 87 -1.69 -7.81 20.81
CA HIS A 87 -1.88 -9.15 20.27
C HIS A 87 -3.31 -9.63 20.51
N GLN A 88 -3.82 -10.42 19.56
CA GLN A 88 -5.11 -11.09 19.69
C GLN A 88 -5.04 -12.45 19.01
N GLN A 89 -5.05 -13.53 19.78
CA GLN A 89 -4.96 -14.89 19.23
C GLN A 89 -6.19 -15.24 18.39
N HIS A 90 -7.37 -14.93 18.89
CA HIS A 90 -8.66 -15.09 18.25
C HIS A 90 -9.34 -13.73 18.13
N PRO A 91 -9.24 -13.06 16.98
CA PRO A 91 -9.83 -11.74 16.81
C PRO A 91 -11.37 -11.82 16.77
N LEU A 92 -12.03 -10.76 17.25
CA LEU A 92 -13.46 -10.62 17.14
C LEU A 92 -13.90 -10.45 15.67
N SER A 93 -15.13 -10.88 15.36
CA SER A 93 -15.78 -10.42 14.15
C SER A 93 -16.05 -8.90 14.25
N ARG A 94 -16.20 -8.24 13.10
CA ARG A 94 -16.56 -6.81 13.08
C ARG A 94 -17.88 -6.55 13.81
N ASP A 95 -18.86 -7.42 13.62
CA ASP A 95 -20.19 -7.27 14.21
C ASP A 95 -20.16 -7.46 15.74
N ASP A 96 -19.41 -8.44 16.21
CA ASP A 96 -19.22 -8.65 17.65
C ASP A 96 -18.46 -7.50 18.30
N LEU A 97 -17.38 -6.99 17.65
CA LEU A 97 -16.69 -5.80 18.13
C LEU A 97 -17.64 -4.61 18.21
N LYS A 98 -18.40 -4.33 17.15
CA LYS A 98 -19.39 -3.24 17.10
C LYS A 98 -20.40 -3.35 18.24
N ARG A 99 -20.93 -4.54 18.46
CA ARG A 99 -21.88 -4.83 19.52
C ARG A 99 -21.25 -4.68 20.91
N ALA A 100 -20.01 -5.15 21.09
CA ALA A 100 -19.32 -5.08 22.38
C ALA A 100 -19.02 -3.61 22.78
N VAL A 101 -18.43 -2.82 21.87
CA VAL A 101 -18.04 -1.44 22.19
C VAL A 101 -19.23 -0.50 22.41
N SER A 102 -20.45 -0.88 21.98
CA SER A 102 -21.67 -0.11 22.25
C SER A 102 -22.03 -0.01 23.75
N LEU A 103 -21.41 -0.81 24.62
CA LEU A 103 -21.54 -0.67 26.08
C LEU A 103 -20.92 0.64 26.61
N TRP A 104 -20.07 1.31 25.83
CA TRP A 104 -19.37 2.53 26.23
C TRP A 104 -19.66 3.68 25.25
N PRO A 105 -20.87 4.30 25.32
CA PRO A 105 -21.26 5.38 24.40
C PRO A 105 -20.30 6.58 24.41
N GLN A 106 -19.61 6.82 25.52
CA GLN A 106 -18.62 7.90 25.66
C GLN A 106 -17.36 7.70 24.79
N LEU A 107 -17.16 6.50 24.23
CA LEU A 107 -16.10 6.18 23.26
C LEU A 107 -16.61 6.08 21.82
N ALA A 108 -17.87 6.40 21.53
CA ALA A 108 -18.51 6.17 20.23
C ALA A 108 -17.69 6.77 19.07
N GLU A 109 -17.21 8.01 19.22
CA GLU A 109 -16.41 8.70 18.20
C GLU A 109 -15.17 7.90 17.76
N PHE A 110 -14.49 7.24 18.70
CA PHE A 110 -13.27 6.46 18.45
C PHE A 110 -13.59 5.02 18.05
N SER A 111 -14.58 4.42 18.71
CA SER A 111 -14.94 3.03 18.48
C SER A 111 -15.59 2.81 17.11
N GLU A 112 -16.38 3.76 16.61
CA GLU A 112 -16.95 3.71 15.26
C GLU A 112 -15.84 3.71 14.19
N GLN A 113 -14.82 4.55 14.35
CA GLN A 113 -13.66 4.56 13.45
C GLN A 113 -12.90 3.23 13.51
N LEU A 114 -12.69 2.65 14.69
CA LEU A 114 -12.05 1.35 14.85
C LEU A 114 -12.85 0.24 14.16
N VAL A 115 -14.16 0.18 14.38
CA VAL A 115 -15.06 -0.81 13.77
C VAL A 115 -15.07 -0.68 12.23
N GLN A 116 -15.08 0.55 11.71
CA GLN A 116 -15.09 0.79 10.28
C GLN A 116 -13.89 0.15 9.56
N VAL A 117 -12.70 0.20 10.17
CA VAL A 117 -11.45 -0.29 9.59
C VAL A 117 -10.98 -1.61 10.19
N TRP A 118 -11.81 -2.28 11.01
CA TRP A 118 -11.45 -3.54 11.65
C TRP A 118 -10.96 -4.57 10.64
N PRO A 119 -9.78 -5.18 10.86
CA PRO A 119 -9.22 -6.11 9.90
C PRO A 119 -10.05 -7.39 9.79
N PRO A 120 -10.02 -8.08 8.64
CA PRO A 120 -10.51 -9.44 8.55
C PRO A 120 -9.68 -10.37 9.46
N THR A 121 -10.27 -11.48 9.89
CA THR A 121 -9.65 -12.48 10.77
C THR A 121 -8.60 -13.31 10.05
N VAL A 122 -7.50 -12.66 9.70
CA VAL A 122 -6.36 -13.22 8.98
C VAL A 122 -5.13 -13.13 9.88
N ALA A 123 -4.38 -14.24 9.99
CA ALA A 123 -3.15 -14.28 10.78
C ALA A 123 -2.10 -13.29 10.25
N GLY A 124 -1.39 -12.65 11.17
CA GLY A 124 -0.29 -11.74 10.87
C GLY A 124 -0.46 -10.36 11.46
N LEU A 125 0.34 -9.41 10.95
CA LEU A 125 0.37 -8.05 11.43
C LEU A 125 -0.62 -7.17 10.67
N HIS A 126 -1.41 -6.40 11.41
CA HIS A 126 -2.36 -5.42 10.89
C HIS A 126 -2.02 -4.04 11.45
N ARG A 127 -1.58 -3.13 10.60
CA ARG A 127 -1.40 -1.71 10.94
C ARG A 127 -2.68 -0.95 10.58
N LEU A 128 -3.21 -0.20 11.55
CA LEU A 128 -4.33 0.74 11.38
C LEU A 128 -3.84 2.15 11.73
N VAL A 129 -4.31 3.14 10.98
CA VAL A 129 -3.88 4.53 11.13
C VAL A 129 -5.12 5.39 11.33
N PHE A 130 -5.09 6.29 12.31
CA PHE A 130 -6.19 7.17 12.71
C PHE A 130 -5.70 8.59 12.95
N ALA A 131 -6.63 9.53 13.09
CA ALA A 131 -6.37 10.92 13.46
C ALA A 131 -5.26 11.55 12.57
N ASP A 132 -5.43 11.48 11.25
CA ASP A 132 -4.50 12.02 10.24
C ASP A 132 -3.03 11.58 10.47
N GLY A 133 -2.85 10.32 10.86
CA GLY A 133 -1.53 9.75 11.08
C GLY A 133 -0.97 9.94 12.50
N GLN A 134 -1.70 10.57 13.42
CA GLN A 134 -1.22 10.76 14.80
C GLN A 134 -1.40 9.52 15.69
N VAL A 135 -2.29 8.58 15.32
CA VAL A 135 -2.54 7.36 16.10
C VAL A 135 -2.36 6.13 15.23
N ARG A 136 -1.49 5.23 15.66
CA ARG A 136 -1.17 3.99 14.98
C ARG A 136 -1.41 2.80 15.89
N LEU A 137 -2.35 1.94 15.48
CA LEU A 137 -2.62 0.67 16.13
C LEU A 137 -1.97 -0.45 15.32
N THR A 138 -1.13 -1.24 15.99
CA THR A 138 -0.52 -2.43 15.43
C THR A 138 -1.06 -3.66 16.13
N LEU A 139 -1.82 -4.48 15.42
CA LEU A 139 -2.41 -5.71 15.92
C LEU A 139 -1.70 -6.92 15.33
N HIS A 140 -1.25 -7.83 16.17
CA HIS A 140 -0.82 -9.15 15.73
C HIS A 140 -1.95 -10.14 15.96
N PHE A 141 -2.50 -10.71 14.89
CA PHE A 141 -3.53 -11.74 14.95
C PHE A 141 -2.93 -13.13 14.79
N GLY A 142 -3.43 -14.08 15.56
CA GLY A 142 -3.02 -15.48 15.55
C GLY A 142 -2.05 -15.86 16.68
N PRO A 143 -1.45 -17.07 16.63
CA PRO A 143 -0.57 -17.56 17.69
C PRO A 143 0.61 -16.63 17.94
N GLN A 144 0.98 -16.46 19.20
CA GLN A 144 2.22 -15.75 19.57
C GLN A 144 3.42 -16.50 19.00
N GLY A 145 4.26 -15.78 18.27
CA GLY A 145 5.45 -16.30 17.63
C GLY A 145 6.50 -15.20 17.48
N ASP A 146 7.54 -15.46 16.69
CA ASP A 146 8.67 -14.53 16.49
C ASP A 146 8.22 -13.13 16.10
N ALA A 147 7.18 -13.00 15.26
CA ALA A 147 6.64 -11.71 14.84
C ALA A 147 6.14 -10.86 16.03
N TRP A 148 5.50 -11.47 17.03
CA TRP A 148 5.08 -10.79 18.26
C TRP A 148 6.28 -10.44 19.15
N HIS A 149 7.22 -11.34 19.29
CA HIS A 149 8.44 -11.10 20.08
C HIS A 149 9.29 -9.98 19.48
N ASP A 150 9.37 -9.88 18.16
CA ASP A 150 10.11 -8.81 17.47
C ASP A 150 9.48 -7.44 17.67
N LEU A 151 8.14 -7.36 17.67
CA LEU A 151 7.40 -6.11 17.89
C LEU A 151 7.47 -5.61 19.33
N ASN A 152 7.55 -6.53 20.28
CA ASN A 152 7.53 -6.21 21.72
C ASN A 152 8.92 -5.92 22.28
N LYS A 153 9.98 -6.01 21.47
CA LYS A 153 11.32 -5.57 21.86
C LYS A 153 11.40 -4.06 21.69
N PRO A 154 11.74 -3.30 22.74
CA PRO A 154 12.03 -1.89 22.58
C PRO A 154 13.21 -1.74 21.60
N ASP A 155 13.06 -0.91 20.58
CA ASP A 155 14.19 -0.53 19.73
C ASP A 155 15.22 0.17 20.65
N PRO A 156 16.47 -0.28 20.71
CA PRO A 156 17.46 0.27 21.62
C PRO A 156 17.89 1.71 21.27
N GLN A 157 17.41 2.25 20.15
CA GLN A 157 17.72 3.61 19.75
C GLN A 157 16.64 4.59 20.22
N PRO A 158 17.03 5.77 20.76
CA PRO A 158 16.06 6.82 21.04
C PRO A 158 15.35 7.22 19.75
N ALA A 159 14.06 7.48 19.85
CA ALA A 159 13.28 7.99 18.73
C ALA A 159 13.97 9.24 18.15
N CYS A 160 14.42 9.12 16.90
CA CYS A 160 15.10 10.21 16.19
C CYS A 160 14.36 10.43 14.88
N ARG A 161 13.58 11.50 14.86
CA ARG A 161 12.92 11.97 13.63
C ARG A 161 13.97 12.75 12.82
N PRO A 162 14.11 12.51 11.50
CA PRO A 162 14.99 13.33 10.67
C PRO A 162 14.48 14.78 10.59
N ASP A 163 15.40 15.73 10.55
CA ASP A 163 15.06 17.16 10.44
C ASP A 163 14.53 17.48 9.04
N SER A 164 15.01 16.75 8.02
CA SER A 164 14.57 16.89 6.63
C SER A 164 14.79 15.62 5.81
N VAL A 165 13.97 15.44 4.77
CA VAL A 165 14.10 14.33 3.81
C VAL A 165 13.96 14.85 2.39
N VAL A 166 14.88 14.45 1.49
CA VAL A 166 14.72 14.62 0.06
C VAL A 166 14.35 13.28 -0.58
N ILE A 167 13.26 13.26 -1.37
CA ILE A 167 12.79 12.11 -2.13
C ILE A 167 12.99 12.38 -3.63
N ILE A 168 13.62 11.46 -4.34
CA ILE A 168 13.78 11.52 -5.79
C ILE A 168 12.73 10.62 -6.43
N GLY A 169 11.73 11.24 -7.05
CA GLY A 169 10.58 10.60 -7.72
C GLY A 169 9.26 10.80 -6.97
N ALA A 170 8.28 11.40 -7.65
CA ALA A 170 6.91 11.66 -7.19
C ALA A 170 5.89 10.65 -7.75
N GLY A 171 6.32 9.43 -8.09
CA GLY A 171 5.44 8.29 -8.37
C GLY A 171 4.77 7.78 -7.09
N ILE A 172 3.97 6.71 -7.18
CA ILE A 172 3.22 6.17 -6.04
C ILE A 172 4.10 5.84 -4.82
N ALA A 173 5.34 5.37 -5.03
CA ALA A 173 6.28 5.08 -3.94
C ALA A 173 6.66 6.36 -3.18
N GLY A 174 7.19 7.35 -3.91
CA GLY A 174 7.63 8.61 -3.30
C GLY A 174 6.48 9.43 -2.72
N ALA A 175 5.33 9.48 -3.39
CA ALA A 175 4.15 10.21 -2.91
C ALA A 175 3.58 9.60 -1.62
N CYS A 176 3.46 8.26 -1.53
CA CYS A 176 3.04 7.59 -0.29
C CYS A 176 4.05 7.81 0.85
N LEU A 177 5.34 7.73 0.55
CA LEU A 177 6.37 7.94 1.56
C LEU A 177 6.41 9.39 2.05
N ALA A 178 6.35 10.35 1.14
CA ALA A 178 6.30 11.78 1.49
C ALA A 178 5.12 12.09 2.43
N ARG A 179 3.93 11.57 2.10
CA ARG A 179 2.75 11.73 2.94
C ARG A 179 2.96 11.13 4.33
N ASN A 180 3.47 9.91 4.41
CA ASN A 180 3.74 9.23 5.68
C ASN A 180 4.77 9.97 6.56
N LEU A 181 5.82 10.52 5.95
CA LEU A 181 6.82 11.32 6.66
C LEU A 181 6.23 12.66 7.14
N ALA A 182 5.47 13.34 6.29
CA ALA A 182 4.82 14.60 6.63
C ALA A 182 3.81 14.46 7.78
N GLU A 183 3.03 13.37 7.83
CA GLU A 183 2.15 13.03 8.95
C GLU A 183 2.90 12.76 10.25
N ARG A 184 4.20 12.41 10.17
CA ARG A 184 5.13 12.29 11.31
C ARG A 184 5.86 13.61 11.62
N GLY A 185 5.46 14.72 10.98
CA GLY A 185 6.03 16.04 11.18
C GLY A 185 7.41 16.24 10.55
N VAL A 186 7.78 15.42 9.56
CA VAL A 186 9.04 15.54 8.82
C VAL A 186 8.85 16.42 7.60
N PRO A 187 9.62 17.52 7.43
CA PRO A 187 9.66 18.28 6.19
C PRO A 187 10.23 17.44 5.04
N VAL A 188 9.51 17.42 3.91
CA VAL A 188 9.89 16.62 2.74
C VAL A 188 10.00 17.50 1.51
N GLN A 189 11.07 17.34 0.74
CA GLN A 189 11.22 17.90 -0.59
C GLN A 189 11.25 16.77 -1.61
N ILE A 190 10.43 16.88 -2.65
CA ILE A 190 10.36 15.86 -3.71
C ILE A 190 10.90 16.47 -5.00
N LEU A 191 11.88 15.79 -5.61
CA LEU A 191 12.40 16.12 -6.93
C LEU A 191 11.85 15.11 -7.95
N ASP A 192 11.17 15.56 -9.00
CA ASP A 192 10.73 14.68 -10.08
C ASP A 192 11.03 15.31 -11.45
N SER A 193 11.54 14.53 -12.38
CA SER A 193 11.79 14.94 -13.77
C SER A 193 10.51 15.26 -14.55
N LEU A 194 9.36 14.84 -14.03
CA LEU A 194 8.01 15.11 -14.56
C LEU A 194 7.18 15.78 -13.46
N ALA A 195 5.88 15.88 -13.65
CA ALA A 195 4.95 16.20 -12.57
C ALA A 195 4.57 14.93 -11.77
N PRO A 196 4.05 15.07 -10.52
CA PRO A 196 3.67 13.94 -9.69
C PRO A 196 2.74 12.95 -10.40
N GLY A 197 3.08 11.66 -10.31
CA GLY A 197 2.28 10.58 -10.88
C GLY A 197 2.33 10.47 -12.40
N GLN A 198 3.25 11.11 -13.11
CA GLN A 198 3.28 11.07 -14.57
C GLN A 198 4.19 10.00 -15.19
N ALA A 199 5.05 9.34 -14.41
CA ALA A 199 5.85 8.21 -14.91
C ALA A 199 5.03 6.89 -14.89
N ALA A 200 5.53 5.81 -14.29
CA ALA A 200 4.81 4.52 -14.22
C ALA A 200 3.45 4.61 -13.50
N SER A 201 3.25 5.60 -12.65
CA SER A 201 2.01 5.89 -11.94
C SER A 201 1.01 6.76 -12.72
N GLY A 202 1.24 7.02 -14.01
CA GLY A 202 0.43 7.96 -14.80
C GLY A 202 -0.75 7.35 -15.56
N ASN A 203 -1.09 6.07 -15.37
CA ASN A 203 -2.26 5.48 -15.99
C ASN A 203 -3.54 6.16 -15.50
N LYS A 204 -4.55 6.30 -16.39
CA LYS A 204 -5.86 6.84 -16.00
C LYS A 204 -6.56 5.96 -14.98
N GLN A 205 -6.40 4.64 -15.11
CA GLN A 205 -6.95 3.64 -14.18
C GLN A 205 -5.90 2.57 -13.89
N GLY A 206 -5.83 2.11 -12.65
CA GLY A 206 -4.98 1.00 -12.22
C GLY A 206 -5.71 0.08 -11.26
N ALA A 207 -5.65 -1.23 -11.46
CA ALA A 207 -6.31 -2.21 -10.62
C ALA A 207 -5.61 -2.38 -9.26
N LEU A 208 -6.39 -2.43 -8.18
CA LEU A 208 -5.92 -2.80 -6.84
C LEU A 208 -6.10 -4.30 -6.65
N TYR A 209 -5.02 -5.05 -6.75
CA TYR A 209 -5.06 -6.50 -6.65
C TYR A 209 -3.75 -7.09 -6.10
N ALA A 210 -3.85 -8.33 -5.59
CA ALA A 210 -2.70 -9.17 -5.28
C ALA A 210 -2.85 -10.55 -5.90
N LYS A 211 -1.79 -11.07 -6.50
CA LYS A 211 -1.73 -12.48 -6.93
C LYS A 211 -1.16 -13.31 -5.78
N LEU A 212 -2.04 -14.02 -5.07
CA LEU A 212 -1.66 -14.87 -3.95
C LEU A 212 -1.14 -16.21 -4.46
N GLY A 213 -0.08 -16.70 -3.82
CA GLY A 213 0.54 -18.00 -4.15
C GLY A 213 -0.32 -19.17 -3.70
N VAL A 214 -0.17 -20.33 -4.37
CA VAL A 214 -0.83 -21.59 -3.96
C VAL A 214 -0.37 -21.99 -2.55
N ASP A 215 0.91 -21.79 -2.23
CA ASP A 215 1.44 -21.99 -0.90
C ASP A 215 1.49 -20.65 -0.15
N TYR A 216 1.12 -20.67 1.13
CA TYR A 216 1.18 -19.48 1.98
C TYR A 216 2.63 -19.21 2.40
N SER A 217 3.35 -18.58 1.50
CA SER A 217 4.77 -18.20 1.67
C SER A 217 4.89 -16.79 2.27
N PRO A 218 6.07 -16.38 2.76
CA PRO A 218 6.33 -15.00 3.17
C PRO A 218 6.01 -13.96 2.09
N GLN A 219 6.20 -14.29 0.81
CA GLN A 219 5.82 -13.44 -0.31
C GLN A 219 4.29 -13.27 -0.40
N THR A 220 3.53 -14.36 -0.19
CA THR A 220 2.07 -14.33 -0.15
C THR A 220 1.58 -13.53 1.06
N ALA A 221 2.20 -13.73 2.23
CA ALA A 221 1.89 -12.98 3.45
C ALA A 221 2.11 -11.48 3.27
N LEU A 222 3.24 -11.06 2.68
CA LEU A 222 3.52 -9.66 2.37
C LEU A 222 2.48 -9.07 1.39
N ALA A 223 2.16 -9.81 0.32
CA ALA A 223 1.19 -9.36 -0.68
C ALA A 223 -0.22 -9.20 -0.09
N LEU A 224 -0.63 -10.13 0.79
CA LEU A 224 -1.92 -10.06 1.48
C LEU A 224 -1.97 -8.89 2.47
N SER A 225 -0.95 -8.74 3.32
CA SER A 225 -0.86 -7.63 4.27
C SER A 225 -0.88 -6.27 3.54
N ALA A 226 -0.16 -6.16 2.42
CA ALA A 226 -0.14 -4.96 1.60
C ALA A 226 -1.51 -4.67 0.96
N LEU A 227 -2.21 -5.68 0.43
CA LEU A 227 -3.56 -5.52 -0.14
C LEU A 227 -4.56 -5.03 0.91
N LEU A 228 -4.56 -5.67 2.08
CA LEU A 228 -5.48 -5.32 3.17
C LEU A 228 -5.20 -3.93 3.74
N PHE A 229 -3.93 -3.54 3.84
CA PHE A 229 -3.56 -2.18 4.26
C PHE A 229 -3.95 -1.15 3.20
N ALA A 230 -3.61 -1.40 1.92
CA ALA A 230 -3.86 -0.46 0.83
C ALA A 230 -5.35 -0.14 0.66
N GLY A 231 -6.23 -1.15 0.71
CA GLY A 231 -7.68 -0.93 0.62
C GLY A 231 -8.20 0.02 1.70
N ARG A 232 -7.78 -0.19 2.97
CA ARG A 232 -8.16 0.70 4.08
C ARG A 232 -7.55 2.09 3.94
N PHE A 233 -6.27 2.17 3.59
CA PHE A 233 -5.57 3.43 3.40
C PHE A 233 -6.26 4.30 2.34
N TYR A 234 -6.57 3.76 1.18
CA TYR A 234 -7.22 4.52 0.11
C TYR A 234 -8.63 4.94 0.48
N GLN A 235 -9.39 4.07 1.13
CA GLN A 235 -10.75 4.39 1.59
C GLN A 235 -10.74 5.54 2.60
N GLN A 236 -9.90 5.46 3.63
CA GLN A 236 -9.79 6.49 4.66
C GLN A 236 -9.27 7.80 4.07
N PHE A 237 -8.19 7.75 3.29
CA PHE A 237 -7.59 8.92 2.69
C PHE A 237 -8.57 9.65 1.77
N GLN A 238 -9.35 8.92 0.96
CA GLN A 238 -10.40 9.51 0.13
C GLN A 238 -11.51 10.16 0.95
N THR A 239 -11.96 9.52 2.03
CA THR A 239 -13.02 10.04 2.90
C THR A 239 -12.60 11.37 3.53
N HIS A 240 -11.35 11.48 4.00
CA HIS A 240 -10.81 12.74 4.55
C HIS A 240 -10.68 13.85 3.50
N GLN A 241 -10.46 13.51 2.22
CA GLN A 241 -10.39 14.48 1.12
C GLN A 241 -11.77 14.89 0.57
N SER A 242 -12.84 14.17 0.89
CA SER A 242 -14.19 14.44 0.35
C SER A 242 -14.81 15.78 0.82
N SER A 243 -14.20 16.44 1.81
CA SER A 243 -14.54 17.82 2.19
C SER A 243 -14.02 18.86 1.17
N THR A 244 -13.10 18.49 0.30
CA THR A 244 -12.60 19.29 -0.83
C THR A 244 -13.23 18.73 -2.11
N SER A 245 -13.70 19.57 -3.03
CA SER A 245 -14.48 19.18 -4.23
C SER A 245 -13.71 18.36 -5.29
N HIS A 246 -12.88 17.42 -4.89
CA HIS A 246 -12.12 16.56 -5.79
C HIS A 246 -12.91 15.30 -6.14
N ALA A 247 -12.85 14.89 -7.42
CA ALA A 247 -13.41 13.62 -7.86
C ALA A 247 -12.75 12.44 -7.14
N PRO A 248 -13.49 11.35 -6.85
CA PRO A 248 -12.92 10.16 -6.22
C PRO A 248 -11.75 9.58 -7.03
N PHE A 249 -10.67 9.22 -6.36
CA PHE A 249 -9.53 8.54 -6.97
C PHE A 249 -9.51 7.04 -6.70
N PHE A 250 -10.27 6.54 -5.72
CA PHE A 250 -10.43 5.11 -5.41
C PHE A 250 -11.88 4.69 -5.60
N HIS A 251 -12.08 3.63 -6.37
CA HIS A 251 -13.38 3.03 -6.66
C HIS A 251 -13.38 1.57 -6.21
N ALA A 252 -14.00 1.31 -5.06
CA ALA A 252 -14.11 -0.01 -4.44
C ALA A 252 -15.20 -0.85 -5.13
N THR A 253 -14.99 -1.18 -6.41
CA THR A 253 -15.96 -1.91 -7.25
C THR A 253 -15.93 -3.42 -7.05
N GLY A 254 -14.99 -3.94 -6.26
CA GLY A 254 -14.62 -5.35 -6.29
C GLY A 254 -13.71 -5.67 -7.48
N LEU A 255 -13.14 -6.90 -7.44
CA LEU A 255 -12.28 -7.40 -8.50
C LEU A 255 -12.45 -8.90 -8.67
N LEU A 256 -12.67 -9.32 -9.92
CA LEU A 256 -12.69 -10.71 -10.35
C LEU A 256 -11.31 -11.12 -10.90
N GLN A 257 -10.65 -12.08 -10.26
CA GLN A 257 -9.51 -12.78 -10.85
C GLN A 257 -10.03 -14.01 -11.61
N LEU A 258 -10.21 -13.86 -12.91
CA LEU A 258 -10.83 -14.86 -13.76
C LEU A 258 -9.89 -16.07 -13.96
N ALA A 259 -10.46 -17.28 -13.92
CA ALA A 259 -9.77 -18.53 -14.30
C ALA A 259 -9.72 -18.65 -15.84
N PHE A 260 -9.01 -17.76 -16.51
CA PHE A 260 -9.08 -17.47 -17.95
C PHE A 260 -8.59 -18.60 -18.85
N ASN A 261 -7.91 -19.63 -18.32
CA ASN A 261 -7.52 -20.84 -19.03
C ASN A 261 -7.45 -22.03 -18.06
N ASP A 262 -7.25 -23.24 -18.59
CA ASP A 262 -7.26 -24.46 -17.79
C ASP A 262 -6.10 -24.50 -16.77
N HIS A 263 -4.94 -23.96 -17.12
CA HIS A 263 -3.80 -23.85 -16.20
C HIS A 263 -4.14 -22.96 -15.00
N GLU A 264 -4.72 -21.78 -15.23
CA GLU A 264 -5.11 -20.86 -14.15
C GLU A 264 -6.27 -21.45 -13.34
N GLN A 265 -7.21 -22.14 -13.96
CA GLN A 265 -8.30 -22.86 -13.27
C GLN A 265 -7.74 -23.92 -12.31
N GLN A 266 -6.81 -24.74 -12.79
CA GLN A 266 -6.14 -25.75 -11.95
C GLN A 266 -5.34 -25.10 -10.81
N ARG A 267 -4.66 -23.98 -11.09
CA ARG A 267 -3.94 -23.21 -10.07
C ARG A 267 -4.91 -22.71 -8.99
N GLN A 268 -6.05 -22.14 -9.37
CA GLN A 268 -7.06 -21.65 -8.42
C GLN A 268 -7.70 -22.80 -7.63
N HIS A 269 -7.97 -23.95 -8.23
CA HIS A 269 -8.43 -25.14 -7.50
C HIS A 269 -7.41 -25.60 -6.45
N LYS A 270 -6.12 -25.69 -6.80
CA LYS A 270 -5.06 -26.03 -5.85
C LYS A 270 -4.94 -24.98 -4.74
N PHE A 271 -5.09 -23.70 -5.09
CA PHE A 271 -5.07 -22.60 -4.12
C PHE A 271 -6.19 -22.74 -3.09
N LEU A 272 -7.43 -22.96 -3.52
CA LEU A 272 -8.60 -23.14 -2.66
C LEU A 272 -8.54 -24.41 -1.80
N ALA A 273 -7.94 -25.48 -2.33
CA ALA A 273 -7.74 -26.72 -1.57
C ALA A 273 -6.71 -26.59 -0.43
N ARG A 274 -5.78 -25.63 -0.52
CA ARG A 274 -4.69 -25.45 0.44
C ARG A 274 -4.86 -24.25 1.39
N ASN A 275 -5.75 -23.32 1.06
CA ASN A 275 -5.89 -22.08 1.78
C ASN A 275 -7.35 -21.78 2.09
N HIS A 276 -7.56 -21.30 3.30
CA HIS A 276 -8.85 -20.74 3.71
C HIS A 276 -8.68 -19.24 3.95
N TYR A 277 -9.54 -18.45 3.31
CA TYR A 277 -9.61 -16.99 3.50
C TYR A 277 -11.00 -16.60 3.96
N PRO A 278 -11.13 -15.59 4.84
CA PRO A 278 -12.44 -15.02 5.15
C PRO A 278 -13.10 -14.48 3.87
N ALA A 279 -14.42 -14.60 3.75
CA ALA A 279 -15.18 -14.13 2.58
C ALA A 279 -15.00 -12.62 2.34
N GLY A 280 -14.72 -11.83 3.39
CA GLY A 280 -14.37 -10.41 3.26
C GLY A 280 -13.03 -10.14 2.57
N VAL A 281 -12.18 -11.16 2.39
CA VAL A 281 -10.90 -11.08 1.67
C VAL A 281 -11.05 -11.58 0.24
N LEU A 282 -11.46 -12.84 0.08
CA LEU A 282 -11.74 -13.45 -1.22
C LEU A 282 -12.60 -14.71 -1.08
N TYR A 283 -13.31 -15.06 -2.15
CA TYR A 283 -14.04 -16.32 -2.26
C TYR A 283 -14.17 -16.78 -3.72
N PRO A 284 -14.35 -18.09 -3.96
CA PRO A 284 -14.58 -18.60 -5.32
C PRO A 284 -15.96 -18.23 -5.82
N VAL A 285 -16.05 -18.00 -7.14
CA VAL A 285 -17.31 -17.76 -7.84
C VAL A 285 -17.42 -18.62 -9.09
N THR A 286 -18.62 -19.10 -9.38
CA THR A 286 -18.96 -19.78 -10.65
C THR A 286 -19.01 -18.75 -11.80
N ALA A 287 -19.09 -19.22 -13.06
CA ALA A 287 -19.24 -18.32 -14.21
C ALA A 287 -20.51 -17.46 -14.12
N GLN A 288 -21.63 -18.02 -13.65
CA GLN A 288 -22.88 -17.28 -13.48
C GLN A 288 -22.75 -16.22 -12.38
N GLN A 289 -22.26 -16.58 -11.21
CA GLN A 289 -22.02 -15.63 -10.12
C GLN A 289 -21.04 -14.52 -10.52
N ALA A 290 -20.00 -14.88 -11.27
CA ALA A 290 -19.05 -13.90 -11.79
C ALA A 290 -19.73 -12.93 -12.78
N THR A 291 -20.56 -13.45 -13.71
CA THR A 291 -21.35 -12.62 -14.64
C THR A 291 -22.25 -11.64 -13.88
N ASP A 292 -22.96 -12.11 -12.85
CA ASP A 292 -23.86 -11.28 -12.03
C ASP A 292 -23.08 -10.18 -11.28
N LEU A 293 -21.87 -10.49 -10.79
CA LEU A 293 -21.01 -9.53 -10.07
C LEU A 293 -20.39 -8.47 -10.98
N VAL A 294 -19.94 -8.86 -12.18
CA VAL A 294 -19.23 -7.95 -13.07
C VAL A 294 -20.11 -7.29 -14.13
N GLY A 295 -21.37 -7.74 -14.31
CA GLY A 295 -22.32 -7.15 -15.23
C GLY A 295 -22.07 -7.41 -16.72
N VAL A 296 -21.09 -8.23 -17.06
CA VAL A 296 -20.79 -8.69 -18.43
C VAL A 296 -20.63 -10.20 -18.45
N THR A 297 -20.97 -10.85 -19.57
CA THR A 297 -20.87 -12.30 -19.68
C THR A 297 -19.43 -12.79 -19.53
N VAL A 298 -19.21 -13.69 -18.59
CA VAL A 298 -17.95 -14.43 -18.44
C VAL A 298 -18.24 -15.95 -18.51
N HIS A 299 -17.37 -16.68 -19.20
CA HIS A 299 -17.58 -18.12 -19.47
C HIS A 299 -16.90 -19.03 -18.44
N ARG A 300 -16.13 -18.47 -17.53
CA ARG A 300 -15.42 -19.20 -16.47
C ARG A 300 -15.60 -18.51 -15.13
N GLY A 301 -15.53 -19.27 -14.05
CA GLY A 301 -15.47 -18.74 -12.70
C GLY A 301 -14.11 -18.15 -12.35
N GLY A 302 -13.92 -17.82 -11.10
CA GLY A 302 -12.68 -17.22 -10.61
C GLY A 302 -12.67 -16.99 -9.11
N LEU A 303 -11.78 -16.11 -8.68
CA LEU A 303 -11.70 -15.62 -7.30
C LEU A 303 -12.21 -14.18 -7.27
N TRP A 304 -13.19 -13.93 -6.41
CA TRP A 304 -13.72 -12.60 -6.17
C TRP A 304 -13.03 -11.96 -4.97
N PHE A 305 -12.56 -10.72 -5.13
CA PHE A 305 -11.97 -9.89 -4.09
C PHE A 305 -12.89 -8.71 -3.80
N PRO A 306 -13.74 -8.77 -2.75
CA PRO A 306 -14.76 -7.75 -2.50
C PRO A 306 -14.18 -6.38 -2.16
N GLN A 307 -12.97 -6.32 -1.58
CA GLN A 307 -12.26 -5.07 -1.27
C GLN A 307 -11.32 -4.61 -2.39
N GLY A 308 -11.30 -5.31 -3.52
CA GLY A 308 -10.61 -4.89 -4.73
C GLY A 308 -11.29 -3.71 -5.41
N GLY A 309 -10.70 -3.27 -6.51
CA GLY A 309 -11.24 -2.16 -7.29
C GLY A 309 -10.16 -1.54 -8.16
N TRP A 310 -10.36 -0.27 -8.51
CA TRP A 310 -9.39 0.48 -9.30
C TRP A 310 -9.17 1.89 -8.74
N LEU A 311 -8.05 2.47 -9.11
CA LEU A 311 -7.67 3.82 -8.73
C LEU A 311 -7.33 4.65 -9.96
N ALA A 312 -7.39 6.00 -9.80
CA ALA A 312 -6.79 6.99 -10.69
C ALA A 312 -5.38 7.35 -10.14
N PRO A 313 -4.30 6.63 -10.54
CA PRO A 313 -3.03 6.70 -9.81
C PRO A 313 -2.35 8.07 -9.91
N SER A 314 -2.51 8.77 -11.04
CA SER A 314 -1.93 10.11 -11.20
C SER A 314 -2.57 11.11 -10.26
N GLN A 315 -3.91 11.12 -10.19
CA GLN A 315 -4.66 11.96 -9.27
C GLN A 315 -4.31 11.64 -7.81
N LEU A 316 -4.23 10.35 -7.47
CA LEU A 316 -3.81 9.90 -6.13
C LEU A 316 -2.43 10.45 -5.76
N CYS A 317 -1.41 10.35 -6.64
CA CYS A 317 -0.07 10.88 -6.35
C CYS A 317 -0.11 12.39 -6.14
N GLN A 318 -0.86 13.13 -6.96
CA GLN A 318 -1.03 14.57 -6.81
C GLN A 318 -1.69 14.95 -5.47
N THR A 319 -2.71 14.20 -5.05
CA THR A 319 -3.40 14.44 -3.77
C THR A 319 -2.53 14.08 -2.57
N LEU A 320 -1.77 12.98 -2.64
CA LEU A 320 -0.87 12.55 -1.56
C LEU A 320 0.19 13.61 -1.22
N VAL A 321 0.71 14.31 -2.22
CA VAL A 321 1.76 15.32 -2.00
C VAL A 321 1.20 16.69 -1.57
N GLN A 322 -0.12 16.84 -1.49
CA GLN A 322 -0.76 18.06 -0.95
C GLN A 322 -0.73 18.05 0.58
N HIS A 323 0.34 18.54 1.14
CA HIS A 323 0.51 18.67 2.58
C HIS A 323 1.45 19.85 2.91
N PRO A 324 1.22 20.63 3.98
CA PRO A 324 2.05 21.81 4.33
C PRO A 324 3.55 21.53 4.48
N LEU A 325 3.92 20.30 4.88
CA LEU A 325 5.31 19.89 5.04
C LEU A 325 5.92 19.23 3.79
N ILE A 326 5.19 19.21 2.66
CA ILE A 326 5.70 18.63 1.41
C ILE A 326 5.89 19.74 0.38
N THR A 327 7.11 19.89 -0.12
CA THR A 327 7.43 20.75 -1.25
C THR A 327 7.80 19.91 -2.46
N VAL A 328 7.10 20.11 -3.58
CA VAL A 328 7.36 19.38 -4.83
C VAL A 328 8.08 20.29 -5.82
N HIS A 329 9.18 19.78 -6.39
CA HIS A 329 9.94 20.41 -7.47
C HIS A 329 9.74 19.58 -8.77
N PRO A 330 8.69 19.87 -9.55
CA PRO A 330 8.44 19.17 -10.81
C PRO A 330 9.44 19.63 -11.87
N HIS A 331 9.59 18.80 -12.92
CA HIS A 331 10.53 19.04 -14.03
C HIS A 331 11.98 19.25 -13.57
N CYS A 332 12.33 18.53 -12.50
CA CYS A 332 13.62 18.65 -11.82
C CYS A 332 14.40 17.35 -11.96
N ARG A 333 15.46 17.36 -12.76
CA ARG A 333 16.37 16.23 -12.96
C ARG A 333 17.54 16.33 -12.01
N VAL A 334 17.72 15.34 -11.15
CA VAL A 334 18.90 15.20 -10.30
C VAL A 334 20.14 14.92 -11.16
N THR A 335 21.23 15.64 -10.89
CA THR A 335 22.49 15.55 -11.63
C THR A 335 23.68 15.11 -10.77
N GLY A 336 23.54 15.18 -9.45
CA GLY A 336 24.60 14.75 -8.53
C GLY A 336 24.07 14.49 -7.12
N LEU A 337 24.66 13.49 -6.48
CA LEU A 337 24.40 13.11 -5.09
C LEU A 337 25.75 12.98 -4.38
N VAL A 338 26.01 13.82 -3.40
CA VAL A 338 27.24 13.82 -2.61
C VAL A 338 26.86 13.86 -1.14
N GLN A 339 27.52 13.06 -0.32
CA GLN A 339 27.39 13.12 1.11
C GLN A 339 28.61 13.85 1.71
N ASN A 340 28.34 14.94 2.43
CA ASN A 340 29.34 15.69 3.19
C ASN A 340 29.01 15.56 4.68
N ASP A 341 29.89 14.93 5.43
CA ASP A 341 29.69 14.61 6.85
C ASP A 341 28.38 13.86 7.11
N ARG A 342 27.34 14.56 7.56
CA ARG A 342 26.02 13.99 7.87
C ARG A 342 24.92 14.42 6.90
N LEU A 343 25.20 15.37 6.02
CA LEU A 343 24.20 15.93 5.11
C LEU A 343 24.40 15.43 3.67
N TRP A 344 23.30 15.17 3.02
CA TRP A 344 23.24 14.93 1.60
C TRP A 344 23.16 16.26 0.85
N GLN A 345 24.06 16.46 -0.11
CA GLN A 345 23.97 17.53 -1.10
C GLN A 345 23.45 16.95 -2.41
N ILE A 346 22.30 17.45 -2.83
CA ILE A 346 21.60 17.01 -4.04
C ILE A 346 21.65 18.14 -5.05
N SER A 347 22.41 17.95 -6.13
CA SER A 347 22.43 18.88 -7.26
C SER A 347 21.38 18.49 -8.28
N ALA A 348 20.65 19.47 -8.78
CA ALA A 348 19.57 19.24 -9.74
C ALA A 348 19.46 20.36 -10.76
N ARG A 349 18.89 20.03 -11.93
CA ARG A 349 18.53 20.94 -13.00
C ARG A 349 17.02 20.96 -13.13
N GLN A 350 16.41 22.11 -12.90
CA GLN A 350 14.98 22.31 -13.09
C GLN A 350 14.73 23.00 -14.42
N SER A 351 13.93 22.38 -15.27
CA SER A 351 13.51 22.93 -16.56
C SER A 351 12.16 23.63 -16.44
N ASN A 352 12.04 24.80 -17.03
CA ASN A 352 10.73 25.46 -17.18
C ASN A 352 10.11 25.04 -18.51
N PRO A 353 9.01 24.24 -18.52
CA PRO A 353 8.40 23.78 -19.78
C PRO A 353 7.87 24.90 -20.67
N ALA A 354 7.50 26.05 -20.10
CA ALA A 354 6.95 27.19 -20.84
C ALA A 354 8.02 28.02 -21.55
N THR A 355 9.23 28.13 -20.96
CA THR A 355 10.31 28.99 -21.51
C THR A 355 11.48 28.20 -22.07
N GLY A 356 11.57 26.91 -21.77
CA GLY A 356 12.71 26.05 -22.10
C GLY A 356 13.99 26.41 -21.33
N SER A 357 13.92 27.30 -20.34
CA SER A 357 15.08 27.69 -19.55
C SER A 357 15.37 26.69 -18.43
N ASP A 358 16.64 26.44 -18.18
CA ASP A 358 17.11 25.58 -17.11
C ASP A 358 17.66 26.41 -15.95
N LYS A 359 17.34 26.01 -14.72
CA LYS A 359 17.92 26.55 -13.49
C LYS A 359 18.63 25.43 -12.73
N LEU A 360 19.89 25.64 -12.41
CA LEU A 360 20.63 24.78 -11.47
C LEU A 360 20.23 25.14 -10.06
N PHE A 361 20.05 24.11 -9.23
CA PHE A 361 19.74 24.31 -7.84
C PHE A 361 20.24 23.15 -6.97
N ASN A 362 20.55 23.44 -5.73
CA ASN A 362 21.06 22.47 -4.78
C ASN A 362 20.17 22.42 -3.56
N LEU A 363 20.00 21.22 -3.01
CA LEU A 363 19.33 20.96 -1.74
C LEU A 363 20.28 20.28 -0.77
N GLU A 364 20.07 20.51 0.51
CA GLU A 364 20.70 19.78 1.59
C GLU A 364 19.65 19.07 2.43
N SER A 365 19.96 17.88 2.94
CA SER A 365 19.03 17.05 3.71
C SER A 365 19.76 16.03 4.57
N ASP A 366 19.17 15.70 5.73
CA ASP A 366 19.69 14.62 6.57
C ASP A 366 19.54 13.26 5.93
N GLN A 367 18.44 13.07 5.20
CA GLN A 367 18.15 11.80 4.58
C GLN A 367 17.71 11.95 3.12
N LEU A 368 18.12 10.97 2.33
CA LEU A 368 17.85 10.87 0.90
C LEU A 368 17.13 9.56 0.61
N VAL A 369 16.05 9.61 -0.18
CA VAL A 369 15.33 8.40 -0.63
C VAL A 369 15.25 8.36 -2.15
N ILE A 370 15.71 7.27 -2.77
CA ILE A 370 15.62 7.06 -4.21
C ILE A 370 14.34 6.26 -4.52
N CYS A 371 13.34 6.95 -5.09
CA CYS A 371 12.04 6.41 -5.51
C CYS A 371 11.85 6.50 -7.05
N ALA A 372 12.94 6.49 -7.82
CA ALA A 372 12.94 6.83 -9.24
C ALA A 372 12.50 5.69 -10.18
N GLY A 373 11.93 4.60 -9.64
CA GLY A 373 11.41 3.49 -10.43
C GLY A 373 12.48 2.91 -11.36
N ALA A 374 12.18 2.84 -12.66
CA ALA A 374 13.09 2.28 -13.68
C ALA A 374 14.37 3.10 -13.86
N GLN A 375 14.38 4.36 -13.48
CA GLN A 375 15.56 5.24 -13.56
C GLN A 375 16.49 5.12 -12.33
N THR A 376 16.14 4.34 -11.33
CA THR A 376 16.96 4.15 -10.13
C THR A 376 18.42 3.76 -10.42
N PRO A 377 18.74 2.86 -11.37
CA PRO A 377 20.13 2.51 -11.66
C PRO A 377 20.99 3.68 -12.17
N GLU A 378 20.37 4.64 -12.87
CA GLU A 378 21.08 5.83 -13.40
C GLU A 378 21.42 6.83 -12.30
N LEU A 379 20.60 6.85 -11.23
CA LEU A 379 20.75 7.77 -10.10
C LEU A 379 21.58 7.17 -8.96
N PHE A 380 21.79 5.87 -8.96
CA PHE A 380 22.53 5.18 -7.90
C PHE A 380 24.03 5.42 -8.11
N PRO A 381 24.73 6.11 -7.16
CA PRO A 381 26.12 6.46 -7.35
C PRO A 381 27.01 5.23 -7.52
N GLN A 382 27.85 5.21 -8.54
CA GLN A 382 28.81 4.12 -8.78
C GLN A 382 29.77 3.92 -7.61
N ALA A 383 30.11 4.98 -6.89
CA ALA A 383 30.95 4.93 -5.69
C ALA A 383 30.34 4.11 -4.53
N TRP A 384 29.04 3.83 -4.58
CA TRP A 384 28.35 2.98 -3.59
C TRP A 384 28.46 1.49 -3.91
N LEU A 385 28.82 1.16 -5.13
CA LEU A 385 28.94 -0.22 -5.60
C LEU A 385 30.38 -0.72 -5.40
N ALA A 386 30.51 -1.97 -5.01
CA ALA A 386 31.82 -2.65 -5.07
C ALA A 386 32.26 -2.84 -6.54
N PRO A 387 33.56 -3.00 -6.80
CA PRO A 387 34.04 -3.30 -8.15
C PRO A 387 33.32 -4.51 -8.75
N GLY A 388 32.70 -4.34 -9.93
CA GLY A 388 31.90 -5.38 -10.60
C GLY A 388 30.49 -5.59 -10.03
N GLU A 389 30.08 -4.79 -9.06
CA GLU A 389 28.70 -4.85 -8.51
C GLU A 389 27.75 -3.96 -9.31
N ARG A 390 26.50 -4.38 -9.44
CA ARG A 390 25.44 -3.61 -10.09
C ARG A 390 24.08 -3.82 -9.45
N LEU A 391 23.18 -2.86 -9.65
CA LEU A 391 21.76 -2.98 -9.29
C LEU A 391 21.01 -3.86 -10.30
N ARG A 392 20.38 -4.93 -9.82
CA ARG A 392 19.54 -5.82 -10.64
C ARG A 392 18.08 -5.35 -10.67
N LEU A 393 17.87 -4.20 -11.24
CA LEU A 393 16.55 -3.65 -11.54
C LEU A 393 16.32 -3.68 -13.04
N LYS A 394 15.11 -4.11 -13.46
CA LYS A 394 14.75 -4.21 -14.87
C LYS A 394 13.57 -3.32 -15.20
N PRO A 395 13.70 -2.43 -16.21
CA PRO A 395 12.55 -1.77 -16.80
C PRO A 395 11.76 -2.81 -17.62
N ILE A 396 10.44 -2.82 -17.47
CA ILE A 396 9.54 -3.62 -18.29
C ILE A 396 8.52 -2.68 -18.90
N ARG A 397 8.59 -2.54 -20.23
CA ARG A 397 7.64 -1.74 -21.00
C ARG A 397 6.25 -2.36 -20.90
N GLY A 398 5.23 -1.53 -20.73
CA GLY A 398 3.83 -1.93 -20.81
C GLY A 398 2.98 -0.83 -21.40
N GLN A 399 2.21 -1.19 -22.42
CA GLN A 399 1.22 -0.32 -23.04
C GLN A 399 -0.18 -0.70 -22.58
N VAL A 400 -0.97 0.29 -22.20
CA VAL A 400 -2.41 0.18 -22.00
C VAL A 400 -3.16 0.82 -23.17
N SER A 401 -4.38 0.33 -23.41
CA SER A 401 -5.31 0.88 -24.42
C SER A 401 -6.50 1.52 -23.70
N HIS A 402 -6.94 2.68 -24.20
CA HIS A 402 -8.08 3.43 -23.70
C HIS A 402 -9.28 3.18 -24.61
N LEU A 403 -10.18 2.30 -24.21
CA LEU A 403 -11.35 1.91 -24.96
C LEU A 403 -12.46 2.94 -24.77
N PRO A 404 -12.93 3.61 -25.84
CA PRO A 404 -14.05 4.54 -25.74
C PRO A 404 -15.34 3.85 -25.28
N ALA A 405 -16.13 4.52 -24.47
CA ALA A 405 -17.38 3.99 -23.92
C ALA A 405 -18.36 3.47 -24.98
N ALA A 406 -18.38 4.13 -26.16
CA ALA A 406 -19.24 3.73 -27.27
C ALA A 406 -18.86 2.37 -27.91
N ALA A 407 -17.62 1.93 -27.70
CA ALA A 407 -17.08 0.71 -28.31
C ALA A 407 -17.03 -0.50 -27.36
N ILE A 408 -17.48 -0.36 -26.13
CA ILE A 408 -17.33 -1.40 -25.11
C ILE A 408 -18.61 -1.57 -24.28
N THR A 409 -18.94 -2.83 -23.94
CA THR A 409 -19.85 -3.13 -22.83
C THR A 409 -19.03 -3.08 -21.55
N SER A 410 -19.20 -2.01 -20.77
CA SER A 410 -18.39 -1.78 -19.56
C SER A 410 -18.77 -2.75 -18.45
N PRO A 411 -17.80 -3.41 -17.79
CA PRO A 411 -18.09 -4.16 -16.57
C PRO A 411 -18.41 -3.21 -15.42
N SER A 412 -19.10 -3.71 -14.38
CA SER A 412 -19.35 -2.98 -13.12
C SER A 412 -18.21 -3.08 -12.12
N ALA A 413 -17.31 -4.06 -12.30
CA ALA A 413 -16.14 -4.30 -11.44
C ALA A 413 -14.90 -4.62 -12.29
N VAL A 414 -13.73 -4.58 -11.66
CA VAL A 414 -12.47 -4.90 -12.33
C VAL A 414 -12.42 -6.39 -12.68
N ILE A 415 -12.07 -6.71 -13.92
CA ILE A 415 -11.80 -8.09 -14.35
C ILE A 415 -10.30 -8.23 -14.65
N CYS A 416 -9.65 -9.20 -14.01
CA CYS A 416 -8.24 -9.53 -14.21
C CYS A 416 -8.08 -10.97 -14.74
N GLY A 417 -7.31 -11.14 -15.81
CA GLY A 417 -6.95 -12.42 -16.41
C GLY A 417 -5.60 -12.32 -17.10
N SER A 418 -5.52 -12.72 -18.39
CA SER A 418 -4.36 -12.45 -19.25
C SER A 418 -4.16 -10.96 -19.50
N ARG A 419 -5.26 -10.22 -19.49
CA ARG A 419 -5.35 -8.76 -19.44
C ARG A 419 -6.28 -8.35 -18.30
N TYR A 420 -6.29 -7.08 -17.95
CA TYR A 420 -7.33 -6.51 -17.10
C TYR A 420 -8.26 -5.59 -17.90
N LEU A 421 -9.48 -5.46 -17.42
CA LEU A 421 -10.45 -4.50 -17.89
C LEU A 421 -11.04 -3.78 -16.68
N ASN A 422 -10.94 -2.45 -16.66
CA ASN A 422 -11.55 -1.62 -15.63
C ASN A 422 -12.94 -1.15 -16.07
N PRO A 423 -13.86 -0.89 -15.12
CA PRO A 423 -15.12 -0.20 -15.38
C PRO A 423 -14.91 1.13 -16.10
N GLN A 424 -15.92 1.55 -16.86
CA GLN A 424 -15.90 2.84 -17.53
C GLN A 424 -15.80 4.00 -16.53
N HIS A 425 -14.95 4.96 -16.85
CA HIS A 425 -14.82 6.21 -16.13
C HIS A 425 -14.38 7.31 -17.11
N ASP A 426 -14.98 8.51 -17.02
CA ASP A 426 -14.69 9.65 -17.91
C ASP A 426 -14.70 9.28 -19.41
N GLY A 427 -15.69 8.49 -19.81
CA GLY A 427 -15.90 8.10 -21.22
C GLY A 427 -14.96 7.03 -21.76
N ILE A 428 -14.11 6.42 -20.90
CA ILE A 428 -13.20 5.34 -21.30
C ILE A 428 -13.19 4.17 -20.31
N SER A 429 -12.79 3.00 -20.81
CA SER A 429 -12.32 1.87 -20.01
C SER A 429 -10.87 1.57 -20.34
N VAL A 430 -10.02 1.35 -19.34
CA VAL A 430 -8.61 1.00 -19.58
C VAL A 430 -8.44 -0.50 -19.57
N THR A 431 -7.79 -1.01 -20.62
CA THR A 431 -7.39 -2.43 -20.72
C THR A 431 -5.89 -2.55 -20.96
N GLY A 432 -5.34 -3.69 -20.58
CA GLY A 432 -3.93 -4.01 -20.81
C GLY A 432 -3.33 -4.94 -19.74
N ALA A 433 -2.04 -5.02 -19.67
CA ALA A 433 -1.10 -4.27 -20.48
C ALA A 433 -0.13 -5.24 -21.16
N THR A 434 0.53 -4.80 -22.23
CA THR A 434 1.64 -5.57 -22.79
C THR A 434 2.77 -5.73 -21.78
N PHE A 435 3.66 -6.67 -22.03
CA PHE A 435 4.76 -7.02 -21.14
C PHE A 435 6.04 -7.28 -21.94
N ASP A 436 6.77 -6.20 -22.24
CA ASP A 436 7.92 -6.23 -23.13
C ASP A 436 9.21 -6.02 -22.33
N LEU A 437 10.07 -7.04 -22.33
CA LEU A 437 11.32 -7.06 -21.56
C LEU A 437 12.49 -6.32 -22.25
N ARG A 438 12.41 -6.13 -23.57
CA ARG A 438 13.51 -5.62 -24.39
C ARG A 438 13.15 -4.41 -25.24
N ASP A 439 11.93 -3.92 -25.13
CA ASP A 439 11.48 -2.75 -25.87
C ASP A 439 11.62 -1.49 -25.00
N GLY A 440 12.42 -0.52 -25.47
CA GLY A 440 12.64 0.78 -24.84
C GLY A 440 11.78 1.91 -25.44
N ASN A 441 10.89 1.60 -26.40
CA ASN A 441 10.07 2.62 -27.04
C ASN A 441 9.07 3.27 -26.05
N PRO A 442 9.16 4.58 -25.78
CA PRO A 442 8.26 5.26 -24.85
C PRO A 442 6.90 5.62 -25.46
N LEU A 443 6.70 5.43 -26.76
CA LEU A 443 5.48 5.80 -27.47
C LEU A 443 4.53 4.61 -27.63
N PRO A 444 3.20 4.85 -27.62
CA PRO A 444 2.23 3.84 -27.99
C PRO A 444 2.44 3.34 -29.44
N THR A 445 2.17 2.05 -29.65
CA THR A 445 2.24 1.44 -30.97
C THR A 445 0.94 0.71 -31.30
N THR A 446 0.58 0.66 -32.58
CA THR A 446 -0.57 -0.08 -33.10
C THR A 446 -0.48 -1.57 -32.77
N ALA A 447 0.71 -2.17 -32.90
CA ALA A 447 0.92 -3.59 -32.57
C ALA A 447 0.57 -3.92 -31.10
N SER A 448 0.94 -3.03 -30.15
CA SER A 448 0.58 -3.21 -28.75
C SER A 448 -0.91 -3.02 -28.47
N HIS A 449 -1.59 -2.15 -29.22
CA HIS A 449 -3.06 -2.03 -29.16
C HIS A 449 -3.74 -3.30 -29.67
N GLN A 450 -3.33 -3.81 -30.83
CA GLN A 450 -3.85 -5.08 -31.39
C GLN A 450 -3.64 -6.25 -30.44
N GLU A 451 -2.45 -6.35 -29.80
CA GLU A 451 -2.19 -7.37 -28.79
C GLU A 451 -3.17 -7.25 -27.61
N ASN A 452 -3.36 -6.05 -27.07
CA ASN A 452 -4.29 -5.84 -25.97
C ASN A 452 -5.73 -6.20 -26.34
N LEU A 453 -6.19 -5.80 -27.53
CA LEU A 453 -7.55 -6.08 -28.02
C LEU A 453 -7.76 -7.58 -28.25
N THR A 454 -6.81 -8.25 -28.90
CA THR A 454 -6.86 -9.68 -29.18
C THR A 454 -6.93 -10.50 -27.88
N GLU A 455 -6.09 -10.15 -26.91
CA GLU A 455 -6.08 -10.85 -25.62
C GLU A 455 -7.33 -10.52 -24.77
N LEU A 456 -7.87 -9.31 -24.89
CA LEU A 456 -9.11 -8.95 -24.22
C LEU A 456 -10.31 -9.70 -24.84
N ASP A 457 -10.39 -9.82 -26.16
CA ASP A 457 -11.47 -10.57 -26.82
C ASP A 457 -11.41 -12.07 -26.49
N ARG A 458 -10.18 -12.65 -26.36
CA ARG A 458 -10.03 -14.03 -25.85
C ARG A 458 -10.51 -14.19 -24.40
N LEU A 459 -10.28 -13.16 -23.58
CA LEU A 459 -10.68 -13.16 -22.17
C LEU A 459 -12.18 -12.98 -22.01
N LEU A 460 -12.76 -12.05 -22.76
CA LEU A 460 -14.14 -11.58 -22.70
C LEU A 460 -14.71 -11.42 -24.13
N PRO A 461 -15.08 -12.52 -24.80
CA PRO A 461 -15.55 -12.48 -26.19
C PRO A 461 -16.74 -11.54 -26.37
N GLY A 462 -16.63 -10.63 -27.33
CA GLY A 462 -17.69 -9.70 -27.70
C GLY A 462 -17.89 -8.52 -26.72
N VAL A 463 -17.05 -8.37 -25.70
CA VAL A 463 -17.11 -7.22 -24.79
C VAL A 463 -16.73 -5.91 -25.49
N VAL A 464 -15.86 -5.98 -26.50
CA VAL A 464 -15.43 -4.86 -27.34
C VAL A 464 -15.98 -5.03 -28.75
N ASN A 465 -16.64 -4.00 -29.29
CA ASN A 465 -16.94 -3.92 -30.70
C ASN A 465 -15.69 -3.49 -31.48
N ILE A 466 -14.89 -4.46 -31.90
CA ILE A 466 -13.61 -4.23 -32.61
C ILE A 466 -13.78 -3.52 -33.97
N ASN A 467 -14.99 -3.57 -34.56
CA ASN A 467 -15.33 -2.90 -35.81
C ASN A 467 -15.82 -1.44 -35.60
N HIS A 468 -15.91 -0.99 -34.36
CA HIS A 468 -16.33 0.38 -34.07
C HIS A 468 -15.24 1.38 -34.54
N PRO A 469 -15.58 2.45 -35.25
CA PRO A 469 -14.60 3.39 -35.80
C PRO A 469 -13.63 3.98 -34.77
N ALA A 470 -14.07 4.16 -33.52
CA ALA A 470 -13.24 4.68 -32.45
C ALA A 470 -12.21 3.68 -31.90
N VAL A 471 -12.19 2.43 -32.35
CA VAL A 471 -11.25 1.36 -32.02
C VAL A 471 -10.26 1.13 -33.16
N ALA A 472 -10.45 1.77 -34.31
CA ALA A 472 -9.51 1.69 -35.41
C ALA A 472 -8.09 2.06 -34.93
N ASP A 473 -7.11 1.26 -35.35
CA ASP A 473 -5.74 1.27 -34.82
C ASP A 473 -5.06 2.64 -34.77
N GLU A 474 -5.33 3.49 -35.76
CA GLU A 474 -4.75 4.83 -35.87
C GLU A 474 -5.36 5.86 -34.91
N ILE A 475 -6.53 5.57 -34.34
CA ILE A 475 -7.31 6.50 -33.50
C ILE A 475 -7.25 6.10 -32.02
N LEU A 476 -6.99 4.82 -31.74
CA LEU A 476 -7.03 4.30 -30.36
C LEU A 476 -5.95 4.94 -29.49
N GLN A 477 -6.41 5.64 -28.47
CA GLN A 477 -5.53 6.24 -27.47
C GLN A 477 -4.96 5.19 -26.51
N GLY A 478 -3.77 5.46 -26.01
CA GLY A 478 -3.12 4.60 -25.05
C GLY A 478 -1.94 5.26 -24.35
N ARG A 479 -1.30 4.52 -23.48
CA ARG A 479 -0.16 5.01 -22.73
C ARG A 479 0.88 3.92 -22.53
N VAL A 480 2.14 4.29 -22.67
CA VAL A 480 3.30 3.44 -22.34
C VAL A 480 3.89 3.88 -21.01
N ALA A 481 4.31 2.91 -20.21
CA ALA A 481 5.10 3.14 -19.03
C ALA A 481 6.10 1.99 -18.79
N PHE A 482 7.18 2.28 -18.06
CA PHE A 482 8.19 1.31 -17.69
C PHE A 482 8.04 0.94 -16.22
N ARG A 483 7.63 -0.32 -15.96
CA ARG A 483 7.59 -0.89 -14.62
C ARG A 483 9.01 -1.18 -14.18
N CYS A 484 9.34 -0.87 -12.94
CA CYS A 484 10.59 -1.30 -12.33
C CYS A 484 10.38 -2.62 -11.60
N THR A 485 11.13 -3.66 -11.97
CA THR A 485 11.08 -4.96 -11.30
C THR A 485 12.45 -5.42 -10.85
N THR A 486 12.45 -6.18 -9.79
CA THR A 486 13.62 -6.92 -9.30
C THR A 486 13.68 -8.30 -9.97
N HIS A 487 14.78 -9.02 -9.78
CA HIS A 487 14.94 -10.38 -10.34
C HIS A 487 13.95 -11.40 -9.76
N ASP A 488 13.46 -11.19 -8.54
CA ASP A 488 12.52 -12.07 -7.81
C ASP A 488 11.11 -11.49 -7.70
N TYR A 489 10.84 -10.40 -8.40
CA TYR A 489 9.55 -9.68 -8.42
C TYR A 489 9.08 -9.18 -7.05
N GLN A 490 9.98 -9.03 -6.07
CA GLN A 490 9.66 -8.45 -4.78
C GLN A 490 10.14 -7.00 -4.70
N PRO A 491 9.38 -6.12 -4.04
CA PRO A 491 9.77 -4.72 -3.88
C PRO A 491 11.06 -4.56 -3.07
N VAL A 492 11.67 -3.38 -3.20
CA VAL A 492 12.79 -2.92 -2.38
C VAL A 492 12.31 -1.74 -1.55
N ALA A 493 12.47 -1.80 -0.23
CA ALA A 493 12.20 -0.70 0.69
C ALA A 493 13.15 -0.83 1.90
N GLY A 494 14.21 -0.05 1.94
CA GLY A 494 15.20 -0.16 3.01
C GLY A 494 16.36 0.82 2.90
N ALA A 495 17.20 0.83 3.94
CA ALA A 495 18.44 1.60 3.95
C ALA A 495 19.42 1.06 2.90
N VAL A 496 20.17 1.96 2.28
CA VAL A 496 21.27 1.60 1.40
C VAL A 496 22.49 1.33 2.28
N ALA A 497 22.86 0.04 2.39
CA ALA A 497 24.11 -0.38 3.03
C ALA A 497 24.97 -1.04 1.96
N THR A 498 26.09 -0.44 1.62
CA THR A 498 27.06 -1.00 0.66
C THR A 498 28.39 -1.23 1.34
N GLN A 499 29.22 -2.13 0.79
CA GLN A 499 30.54 -2.42 1.35
C GLN A 499 31.47 -1.20 1.36
N SER A 500 31.28 -0.27 0.43
CA SER A 500 32.04 0.98 0.35
C SER A 500 31.54 2.07 1.33
N MET A 501 30.29 1.98 1.77
CA MET A 501 29.72 2.88 2.77
C MET A 501 29.87 2.26 4.16
N LYS A 502 30.87 2.66 4.93
CA LYS A 502 31.09 2.18 6.31
C LYS A 502 29.93 2.47 7.27
N THR A 503 29.07 3.41 6.90
CA THR A 503 27.78 3.69 7.55
C THR A 503 26.80 4.18 6.49
N SER A 504 25.62 3.58 6.41
CA SER A 504 24.51 4.05 5.54
C SER A 504 23.88 5.32 6.16
N ALA A 505 24.65 6.38 6.29
CA ALA A 505 24.16 7.58 6.95
C ALA A 505 23.05 8.23 6.10
N GLY A 506 21.80 7.79 6.27
CA GLY A 506 20.61 8.47 5.76
C GLY A 506 20.29 8.27 4.28
N ALA A 507 20.85 7.24 3.60
CA ALA A 507 20.43 6.88 2.23
C ALA A 507 19.45 5.71 2.24
N TRP A 508 18.36 5.85 1.47
CA TRP A 508 17.29 4.86 1.38
C TRP A 508 16.88 4.60 -0.07
N MET A 509 16.29 3.44 -0.31
CA MET A 509 15.74 3.08 -1.62
C MET A 509 14.33 2.54 -1.45
N PHE A 510 13.38 3.03 -2.30
CA PHE A 510 12.02 2.52 -2.37
C PHE A 510 11.58 2.38 -3.83
N THR A 511 11.70 1.17 -4.37
CA THR A 511 11.49 0.87 -5.80
C THR A 511 11.16 -0.61 -6.04
N GLY A 512 11.15 -1.04 -7.29
CA GLY A 512 10.96 -2.45 -7.64
C GLY A 512 9.52 -2.95 -7.48
N LEU A 513 8.53 -2.07 -7.45
CA LEU A 513 7.11 -2.40 -7.20
C LEU A 513 6.43 -3.16 -8.34
N GLY A 514 7.06 -3.25 -9.52
CA GLY A 514 6.53 -3.92 -10.70
C GLY A 514 5.17 -3.38 -11.13
N SER A 515 4.21 -4.28 -11.36
CA SER A 515 2.81 -3.93 -11.70
C SER A 515 1.90 -3.77 -10.49
N LYS A 516 2.44 -3.87 -9.25
CA LYS A 516 1.65 -3.88 -8.01
C LYS A 516 1.94 -2.67 -7.11
N GLY A 517 2.35 -1.55 -7.70
CA GLY A 517 2.66 -0.32 -6.97
C GLY A 517 1.51 0.14 -6.08
N LEU A 518 0.29 0.10 -6.57
CA LEU A 518 -0.92 0.47 -5.82
C LEU A 518 -1.18 -0.44 -4.61
N THR A 519 -0.78 -1.71 -4.69
CA THR A 519 -0.92 -2.66 -3.58
C THR A 519 0.19 -2.49 -2.54
N TYR A 520 1.45 -2.39 -2.99
CA TYR A 520 2.59 -2.40 -2.07
C TYR A 520 2.93 -1.03 -1.48
N ALA A 521 2.76 0.05 -2.26
CA ALA A 521 3.30 1.35 -1.87
C ALA A 521 2.76 1.88 -0.52
N PRO A 522 1.47 1.79 -0.19
CA PRO A 522 0.99 2.31 1.08
C PRO A 522 1.63 1.66 2.31
N LEU A 523 1.62 0.32 2.38
CA LEU A 523 2.19 -0.41 3.53
C LEU A 523 3.71 -0.25 3.62
N LEU A 524 4.40 -0.31 2.47
CA LEU A 524 5.85 -0.20 2.46
C LEU A 524 6.34 1.23 2.72
N ALA A 525 5.55 2.24 2.36
CA ALA A 525 5.80 3.62 2.76
C ALA A 525 5.63 3.84 4.26
N GLU A 526 4.57 3.27 4.85
CA GLU A 526 4.35 3.27 6.31
C GLU A 526 5.52 2.59 7.03
N TYR A 527 5.93 1.38 6.58
CA TYR A 527 7.07 0.66 7.11
C TYR A 527 8.39 1.46 6.99
N LEU A 528 8.65 2.07 5.82
CA LEU A 528 9.89 2.79 5.60
C LEU A 528 9.95 4.07 6.44
N ALA A 529 8.83 4.79 6.57
CA ALA A 529 8.71 5.96 7.44
C ALA A 529 8.92 5.60 8.92
N ASP A 530 8.37 4.45 9.38
CA ASP A 530 8.65 3.92 10.72
C ASP A 530 10.15 3.72 10.94
N ARG A 531 10.86 3.11 9.96
CA ARG A 531 12.30 2.88 10.04
C ARG A 531 13.11 4.17 10.05
N MET A 532 12.73 5.14 9.21
CA MET A 532 13.39 6.45 9.11
C MET A 532 13.20 7.30 10.38
N CYS A 533 12.07 7.13 11.08
CA CYS A 533 11.74 7.86 12.30
C CYS A 533 11.99 7.05 13.59
N SER A 534 12.64 5.88 13.51
CA SER A 534 12.89 4.98 14.66
C SER A 534 11.60 4.61 15.42
N GLN A 535 10.53 4.33 14.68
CA GLN A 535 9.21 3.97 15.21
C GLN A 535 8.94 2.46 15.14
N PRO A 536 7.99 1.94 15.90
CA PRO A 536 7.57 0.54 15.81
C PRO A 536 7.14 0.16 14.41
N ALA A 537 7.80 -0.85 13.83
CA ALA A 537 7.66 -1.19 12.43
C ALA A 537 6.28 -1.77 12.07
N ALA A 538 5.73 -1.38 10.91
CA ALA A 538 4.49 -1.91 10.37
C ALA A 538 4.61 -3.33 9.80
N LEU A 539 5.81 -3.90 9.74
CA LEU A 539 6.09 -5.24 9.24
C LEU A 539 6.95 -6.04 10.22
N PRO A 540 6.71 -7.36 10.37
CA PRO A 540 7.59 -8.22 11.13
C PRO A 540 8.95 -8.36 10.45
N HIS A 541 10.01 -8.60 11.22
CA HIS A 541 11.39 -8.69 10.75
C HIS A 541 11.57 -9.67 9.57
N ALA A 542 10.93 -10.83 9.64
CA ALA A 542 11.00 -11.84 8.58
C ALA A 542 10.52 -11.34 7.20
N LEU A 543 9.49 -10.48 7.16
CA LEU A 543 9.03 -9.86 5.92
C LEU A 543 9.90 -8.66 5.54
N ALA A 544 10.31 -7.85 6.51
CA ALA A 544 11.18 -6.69 6.30
C ALA A 544 12.54 -7.07 5.69
N HIS A 545 13.10 -8.19 6.14
CA HIS A 545 14.35 -8.74 5.59
C HIS A 545 14.30 -8.98 4.06
N ARG A 546 13.11 -9.28 3.53
CA ARG A 546 12.90 -9.50 2.08
C ARG A 546 12.84 -8.20 1.26
N LEU A 547 12.84 -7.04 1.90
CA LEU A 547 12.76 -5.72 1.26
C LEU A 547 14.13 -5.05 1.13
N ARG A 548 15.18 -5.63 1.69
CA ARG A 548 16.51 -5.02 1.79
C ARG A 548 17.12 -4.75 0.42
N VAL A 549 17.91 -3.66 0.36
CA VAL A 549 18.60 -3.19 -0.85
C VAL A 549 19.65 -4.21 -1.34
N GLU A 550 20.38 -4.84 -0.42
CA GLU A 550 21.48 -5.79 -0.73
C GLU A 550 21.01 -6.97 -1.59
N ARG A 551 19.72 -7.30 -1.51
CA ARG A 551 19.13 -8.38 -2.32
C ARG A 551 19.19 -8.10 -3.83
N VAL A 552 19.22 -6.85 -4.23
CA VAL A 552 19.30 -6.43 -5.64
C VAL A 552 20.70 -5.97 -6.05
N LEU A 553 21.67 -6.02 -5.15
CA LEU A 553 23.08 -5.85 -5.45
C LEU A 553 23.69 -7.21 -5.83
N GLN A 554 24.38 -7.30 -6.95
CA GLN A 554 25.07 -8.52 -7.37
C GLN A 554 26.39 -8.20 -8.03
N GLN A 555 27.37 -9.06 -7.76
CA GLN A 555 28.60 -9.15 -8.54
C GLN A 555 28.31 -9.74 -9.92
N GLU A 556 29.00 -9.29 -10.96
CA GLU A 556 28.94 -9.84 -12.32
C GLU A 556 29.41 -11.28 -12.39
#